data_52da17bc217e69c8c2ed745ede8ac248
#
_entry.id   52da17bc217e69c8c2ed745ede8ac248
#
_cell.length_a   1.000
_cell.length_b   1.000
_cell.length_c   1.000
_cell.angle_alpha   90.00
_cell.angle_beta   90.00
_cell.angle_gamma   90.00
#
_symmetry.space_group_name_H-M   'P 1'
#
loop_
_entity.id
_entity.type
_entity.pdbx_description
1 polymer ?
#
loop_
_entity_poly.entity_id
_entity_poly.type
_entity_poly.pdbx_seq_one_letter_code
_entity_poly.pdbx_strand_id
1 'polypeptide(L)'
;LSAKPGTGIDMVQTFEYFREPQEDPSWIDTVENFEKITDGLPGNYVECFSFITSIIEMPVYLRWIYHEYEKLGGTMQQKEITDFSAIPDAFDLVVNCTGLDSGKLLNDKEVYPIRGQVLRVKSDIKEMHLDQQIPTLAYIVPRSNDMILGGVAQKDNWDISSNSEDSEYILKKCSEILPDLADIEIIEELVGLRPGRTSVRLDKEIISGRPLLHNYGHGGSGVTLSWGCADSVVELANE
;
A
#
# COMPACT_ATOMS: atom_id res chain seq x y z
N LEU A 1 1.06 16.61 5.67
CA LEU A 1 0.98 16.66 4.19
C LEU A 1 -0.47 16.81 3.71
N SER A 2 -1.47 16.27 4.40
CA SER A 2 -2.89 16.40 4.02
C SER A 2 -3.36 17.85 3.92
N ALA A 3 -2.79 18.76 4.71
CA ALA A 3 -3.09 20.20 4.63
C ALA A 3 -2.42 20.91 3.42
N LYS A 4 -1.56 20.22 2.65
CA LYS A 4 -0.83 20.80 1.50
C LYS A 4 -1.55 20.43 0.19
N PRO A 5 -2.12 21.40 -0.55
CA PRO A 5 -2.80 21.12 -1.81
C PRO A 5 -1.90 20.39 -2.83
N GLY A 6 -2.49 19.49 -3.61
CA GLY A 6 -1.81 18.79 -4.69
C GLY A 6 -0.92 17.63 -4.28
N THR A 7 -0.93 17.24 -3.01
CA THR A 7 -0.19 16.06 -2.54
C THR A 7 -0.87 14.74 -2.88
N GLY A 8 -2.19 14.75 -3.12
CA GLY A 8 -2.99 13.53 -3.25
C GLY A 8 -3.23 12.82 -1.91
N ILE A 9 -3.08 13.54 -0.79
CA ILE A 9 -3.34 13.04 0.56
C ILE A 9 -4.55 13.78 1.11
N ASP A 10 -5.60 13.04 1.44
CA ASP A 10 -6.82 13.54 2.05
C ASP A 10 -7.11 12.83 3.36
N MET A 11 -7.77 13.53 4.29
CA MET A 11 -8.28 12.95 5.52
C MET A 11 -9.73 12.53 5.29
N VAL A 12 -10.03 11.26 5.59
CA VAL A 12 -11.37 10.70 5.35
C VAL A 12 -11.89 9.98 6.58
N GLN A 13 -13.22 10.01 6.73
CA GLN A 13 -13.91 9.16 7.68
C GLN A 13 -13.73 7.70 7.24
N THR A 14 -13.32 6.86 8.16
CA THR A 14 -12.99 5.44 7.93
C THR A 14 -13.81 4.56 8.85
N PHE A 15 -14.29 3.45 8.29
CA PHE A 15 -15.00 2.41 9.00
C PHE A 15 -14.28 1.08 8.78
N GLU A 16 -13.74 0.51 9.85
CA GLU A 16 -13.09 -0.81 9.82
C GLU A 16 -13.98 -1.83 10.54
N TYR A 17 -14.41 -2.85 9.81
CA TYR A 17 -15.43 -3.80 10.25
C TYR A 17 -14.84 -5.12 10.73
N PHE A 18 -15.43 -5.66 11.81
CA PHE A 18 -14.99 -6.91 12.44
C PHE A 18 -16.15 -7.87 12.67
N ARG A 19 -15.87 -9.16 12.48
CA ARG A 19 -16.83 -10.25 12.74
C ARG A 19 -16.77 -10.80 14.16
N GLU A 20 -15.77 -10.36 14.91
CA GLU A 20 -15.56 -10.67 16.33
C GLU A 20 -15.20 -9.40 17.06
N PRO A 21 -15.56 -9.25 18.36
CA PRO A 21 -15.16 -8.09 19.15
C PRO A 21 -13.63 -7.94 19.21
N GLN A 22 -13.15 -6.71 19.13
CA GLN A 22 -11.74 -6.37 19.16
C GLN A 22 -11.37 -5.66 20.47
N GLU A 23 -10.13 -5.88 20.92
CA GLU A 23 -9.53 -5.03 21.93
C GLU A 23 -9.25 -3.65 21.36
N ASP A 24 -9.09 -2.65 22.24
CA ASP A 24 -8.74 -1.29 21.83
C ASP A 24 -7.36 -1.30 21.17
N PRO A 25 -7.23 -0.80 19.94
CA PRO A 25 -5.94 -0.80 19.25
C PRO A 25 -4.97 0.19 19.88
N SER A 26 -3.68 -0.15 19.90
CA SER A 26 -2.63 0.69 20.49
C SER A 26 -2.43 2.04 19.79
N TRP A 27 -3.00 2.23 18.60
CA TRP A 27 -2.90 3.44 17.81
C TRP A 27 -4.09 4.42 17.99
N ILE A 28 -5.03 4.15 18.91
CA ILE A 28 -6.22 5.00 19.16
C ILE A 28 -5.85 6.48 19.28
N ASP A 29 -4.80 6.79 20.05
CA ASP A 29 -4.37 8.17 20.33
C ASP A 29 -3.69 8.84 19.11
N THR A 30 -3.51 8.12 18.01
CA THR A 30 -2.87 8.62 16.78
C THR A 30 -3.86 9.02 15.69
N VAL A 31 -5.15 8.75 15.89
CA VAL A 31 -6.22 9.07 14.95
C VAL A 31 -7.24 10.02 15.59
N GLU A 32 -7.99 10.73 14.74
CA GLU A 32 -9.04 11.65 15.20
C GLU A 32 -10.40 10.92 15.23
N ASN A 33 -11.26 11.30 16.20
CA ASN A 33 -12.65 10.87 16.30
C ASN A 33 -12.82 9.34 16.34
N PHE A 34 -11.98 8.63 17.09
CA PHE A 34 -12.12 7.20 17.26
C PHE A 34 -13.39 6.85 18.03
N GLU A 35 -14.21 5.96 17.49
CA GLU A 35 -15.42 5.42 18.12
C GLU A 35 -15.55 3.92 17.83
N LYS A 36 -16.05 3.14 18.77
CA LYS A 36 -16.51 1.76 18.58
C LYS A 36 -18.02 1.75 18.35
N ILE A 37 -18.45 1.12 17.26
CA ILE A 37 -19.86 0.97 16.87
C ILE A 37 -20.19 -0.52 16.94
N THR A 38 -21.28 -0.86 17.62
CA THR A 38 -21.74 -2.26 17.78
C THR A 38 -23.15 -2.49 17.27
N ASP A 39 -23.88 -1.43 16.92
CA ASP A 39 -25.25 -1.49 16.46
C ASP A 39 -25.40 -0.97 15.02
N GLY A 40 -26.37 -1.50 14.29
CA GLY A 40 -26.68 -1.02 12.92
C GLY A 40 -25.65 -1.38 11.87
N LEU A 41 -24.77 -2.36 12.12
CA LEU A 41 -23.73 -2.78 11.21
C LEU A 41 -24.28 -3.63 10.06
N PRO A 42 -23.64 -3.56 8.87
CA PRO A 42 -24.07 -4.37 7.73
C PRO A 42 -23.72 -5.85 7.91
N GLY A 43 -24.46 -6.72 7.21
CA GLY A 43 -24.14 -8.14 7.10
C GLY A 43 -24.03 -8.86 8.45
N ASN A 44 -22.91 -9.53 8.66
CA ASN A 44 -22.58 -10.28 9.88
C ASN A 44 -21.45 -9.66 10.71
N TYR A 45 -21.20 -8.37 10.54
CA TYR A 45 -20.26 -7.65 11.37
C TYR A 45 -20.87 -7.36 12.74
N VAL A 46 -20.03 -7.46 13.78
CA VAL A 46 -20.44 -7.29 15.19
C VAL A 46 -19.81 -6.05 15.83
N GLU A 47 -18.75 -5.56 15.25
CA GLU A 47 -18.06 -4.34 15.69
C GLU A 47 -17.49 -3.58 14.50
N CYS A 48 -17.40 -2.26 14.62
CA CYS A 48 -16.76 -1.38 13.66
C CYS A 48 -15.97 -0.31 14.41
N PHE A 49 -14.72 -0.07 14.00
CA PHE A 49 -13.97 1.11 14.40
C PHE A 49 -14.23 2.23 13.41
N SER A 50 -14.67 3.37 13.93
CA SER A 50 -14.89 4.58 13.16
C SER A 50 -13.85 5.62 13.57
N PHE A 51 -13.10 6.18 12.62
CA PHE A 51 -12.05 7.16 12.89
C PHE A 51 -11.71 7.96 11.64
N ILE A 52 -10.99 9.06 11.79
CA ILE A 52 -10.46 9.82 10.64
C ILE A 52 -9.01 9.43 10.41
N THR A 53 -8.70 9.04 9.17
CA THR A 53 -7.31 8.74 8.77
C THR A 53 -7.03 9.23 7.35
N SER A 54 -5.75 9.18 6.96
CA SER A 54 -5.34 9.64 5.64
C SER A 54 -5.52 8.54 4.59
N ILE A 55 -5.99 8.95 3.41
CA ILE A 55 -5.84 8.19 2.17
C ILE A 55 -4.78 8.83 1.29
N ILE A 56 -4.15 8.02 0.44
CA ILE A 56 -3.13 8.50 -0.49
C ILE A 56 -3.51 8.10 -1.91
N GLU A 57 -3.82 9.08 -2.75
CA GLU A 57 -4.04 8.87 -4.18
C GLU A 57 -2.68 8.75 -4.88
N MET A 58 -2.17 7.52 -4.99
CA MET A 58 -0.81 7.22 -5.45
C MET A 58 -0.40 7.88 -6.77
N PRO A 59 -1.24 7.94 -7.82
CA PRO A 59 -0.86 8.62 -9.06
C PRO A 59 -0.60 10.12 -8.90
N VAL A 60 -1.23 10.78 -7.93
CA VAL A 60 -1.02 12.19 -7.59
C VAL A 60 0.20 12.32 -6.68
N TYR A 61 0.24 11.51 -5.62
CA TYR A 61 1.31 11.54 -4.61
C TYR A 61 2.70 11.28 -5.19
N LEU A 62 2.84 10.26 -6.05
CA LEU A 62 4.14 9.94 -6.67
C LEU A 62 4.67 11.07 -7.55
N ARG A 63 3.78 11.78 -8.26
CA ARG A 63 4.18 12.97 -9.03
C ARG A 63 4.61 14.11 -8.13
N TRP A 64 3.87 14.32 -7.03
CA TRP A 64 4.21 15.35 -6.07
C TRP A 64 5.57 15.07 -5.41
N ILE A 65 5.82 13.86 -4.89
CA ILE A 65 7.08 13.51 -4.22
C ILE A 65 8.28 13.58 -5.19
N TYR A 66 8.05 13.20 -6.46
CA TYR A 66 9.07 13.33 -7.49
C TYR A 66 9.45 14.79 -7.73
N HIS A 67 8.49 15.72 -7.83
CA HIS A 67 8.77 17.14 -7.96
C HIS A 67 9.47 17.74 -6.73
N GLU A 68 9.12 17.31 -5.53
CA GLU A 68 9.85 17.75 -4.32
C GLU A 68 11.31 17.24 -4.35
N TYR A 69 11.55 16.03 -4.82
CA TYR A 69 12.88 15.48 -5.01
C TYR A 69 13.69 16.28 -6.04
N GLU A 70 13.11 16.62 -7.19
CA GLU A 70 13.77 17.48 -8.20
C GLU A 70 14.11 18.87 -7.67
N LYS A 71 13.23 19.50 -6.88
CA LYS A 71 13.49 20.80 -6.25
C LYS A 71 14.69 20.78 -5.28
N LEU A 72 14.98 19.63 -4.71
CA LEU A 72 16.15 19.39 -3.86
C LEU A 72 17.43 19.08 -4.67
N GLY A 73 17.36 19.11 -5.99
CA GLY A 73 18.49 18.81 -6.88
C GLY A 73 18.64 17.35 -7.26
N GLY A 74 17.67 16.51 -6.89
CA GLY A 74 17.64 15.10 -7.28
C GLY A 74 17.44 14.91 -8.78
N THR A 75 17.98 13.83 -9.33
CA THR A 75 17.84 13.47 -10.75
C THR A 75 17.34 12.04 -10.90
N MET A 76 16.58 11.76 -11.95
CA MET A 76 16.08 10.43 -12.27
C MET A 76 16.66 9.95 -13.61
N GLN A 77 17.08 8.68 -13.65
CA GLN A 77 17.46 8.00 -14.87
C GLN A 77 16.70 6.67 -14.96
N GLN A 78 16.12 6.38 -16.11
CA GLN A 78 15.59 5.06 -16.40
C GLN A 78 16.73 4.17 -16.89
N LYS A 79 17.05 3.14 -16.06
CA LYS A 79 18.14 2.21 -16.36
C LYS A 79 17.82 0.85 -15.75
N GLU A 80 18.01 -0.21 -16.52
CA GLU A 80 17.98 -1.57 -15.98
C GLU A 80 19.22 -1.83 -15.12
N ILE A 81 19.03 -2.24 -13.88
CA ILE A 81 20.09 -2.65 -12.96
C ILE A 81 20.02 -4.16 -12.82
N THR A 82 21.02 -4.84 -13.33
CA THR A 82 21.15 -6.31 -13.25
C THR A 82 22.11 -6.76 -12.17
N ASP A 83 22.96 -5.85 -11.69
CA ASP A 83 23.97 -6.07 -10.65
C ASP A 83 24.31 -4.73 -9.99
N PHE A 84 24.42 -4.70 -8.66
CA PHE A 84 24.78 -3.49 -7.92
C PHE A 84 26.24 -3.05 -8.16
N SER A 85 27.13 -3.95 -8.56
CA SER A 85 28.51 -3.61 -8.94
C SER A 85 28.59 -2.78 -10.23
N ALA A 86 27.54 -2.80 -11.07
CA ALA A 86 27.45 -2.01 -12.28
C ALA A 86 27.03 -0.53 -12.03
N ILE A 87 26.70 -0.17 -10.79
CA ILE A 87 26.40 1.20 -10.40
C ILE A 87 27.70 1.99 -10.34
N PRO A 88 27.81 3.17 -10.99
CA PRO A 88 29.04 3.96 -11.05
C PRO A 88 29.64 4.28 -9.66
N ASP A 89 30.96 4.27 -9.57
CA ASP A 89 31.71 4.62 -8.32
C ASP A 89 31.56 6.08 -7.91
N ALA A 90 30.92 6.90 -8.72
CA ALA A 90 30.57 8.29 -8.39
C ALA A 90 29.52 8.41 -7.27
N PHE A 91 28.87 7.31 -6.92
CA PHE A 91 27.92 7.25 -5.82
C PHE A 91 28.59 6.63 -4.59
N ASP A 92 28.67 7.37 -3.50
CA ASP A 92 29.30 6.94 -2.26
C ASP A 92 28.44 5.89 -1.50
N LEU A 93 27.13 5.88 -1.74
CA LEU A 93 26.15 5.02 -1.11
C LEU A 93 25.05 4.65 -2.09
N VAL A 94 24.51 3.45 -1.98
CA VAL A 94 23.36 2.98 -2.76
C VAL A 94 22.22 2.57 -1.82
N VAL A 95 20.99 2.93 -2.16
CA VAL A 95 19.78 2.46 -1.47
C VAL A 95 18.99 1.55 -2.40
N ASN A 96 18.83 0.30 -2.01
CA ASN A 96 18.05 -0.70 -2.75
C ASN A 96 16.59 -0.69 -2.30
N CYS A 97 15.71 -0.15 -3.14
CA CYS A 97 14.25 -0.17 -2.98
C CYS A 97 13.58 -0.92 -4.15
N THR A 98 14.23 -1.95 -4.72
CA THR A 98 13.78 -2.62 -5.96
C THR A 98 12.64 -3.62 -5.76
N GLY A 99 12.10 -3.75 -4.55
CA GLY A 99 10.93 -4.59 -4.27
C GLY A 99 11.15 -6.05 -4.65
N LEU A 100 10.32 -6.60 -5.57
CA LEU A 100 10.42 -7.99 -6.02
C LEU A 100 11.74 -8.31 -6.73
N ASP A 101 12.30 -7.35 -7.45
CA ASP A 101 13.56 -7.57 -8.17
C ASP A 101 14.76 -7.75 -7.22
N SER A 102 14.65 -7.35 -5.96
CA SER A 102 15.65 -7.65 -4.94
C SER A 102 15.89 -9.16 -4.79
N GLY A 103 14.85 -9.99 -4.98
CA GLY A 103 14.96 -11.44 -4.99
C GLY A 103 15.97 -11.96 -6.02
N LYS A 104 15.96 -11.38 -7.22
CA LYS A 104 16.88 -11.73 -8.30
C LYS A 104 18.26 -11.09 -8.12
N LEU A 105 18.28 -9.77 -7.82
CA LEU A 105 19.53 -8.99 -7.68
C LEU A 105 20.43 -9.49 -6.56
N LEU A 106 19.86 -9.98 -5.47
CA LEU A 106 20.57 -10.42 -4.26
C LEU A 106 20.51 -11.95 -4.05
N ASN A 107 19.86 -12.70 -4.97
CA ASN A 107 19.54 -14.11 -4.75
C ASN A 107 18.77 -14.35 -3.43
N ASP A 108 17.92 -13.39 -3.02
CA ASP A 108 17.13 -13.46 -1.81
C ASP A 108 15.89 -14.33 -2.03
N LYS A 109 15.91 -15.54 -1.46
CA LYS A 109 14.85 -16.55 -1.62
C LYS A 109 13.63 -16.30 -0.74
N GLU A 110 13.69 -15.32 0.16
CA GLU A 110 12.57 -14.95 1.00
C GLU A 110 11.59 -13.97 0.30
N VAL A 111 12.00 -13.40 -0.84
CA VAL A 111 11.16 -12.48 -1.62
C VAL A 111 10.17 -13.26 -2.47
N TYR A 112 8.88 -12.91 -2.36
CA TYR A 112 7.79 -13.51 -3.13
C TYR A 112 6.73 -12.47 -3.52
N PRO A 113 5.99 -12.67 -4.61
CA PRO A 113 4.88 -11.81 -4.96
C PRO A 113 3.65 -12.10 -4.10
N ILE A 114 2.88 -11.05 -3.81
CA ILE A 114 1.51 -11.17 -3.34
C ILE A 114 0.65 -10.48 -4.38
N ARG A 115 0.05 -11.28 -5.27
CA ARG A 115 -0.82 -10.72 -6.32
C ARG A 115 -2.06 -10.10 -5.69
N GLY A 116 -2.44 -8.94 -6.17
CA GLY A 116 -3.67 -8.25 -5.82
C GLY A 116 -4.37 -7.75 -7.05
N GLN A 117 -5.70 -7.90 -7.09
CA GLN A 117 -6.58 -7.28 -8.07
C GLN A 117 -7.46 -6.26 -7.36
N VAL A 118 -7.75 -5.16 -8.04
CA VAL A 118 -8.68 -4.13 -7.59
C VAL A 118 -9.55 -3.68 -8.76
N LEU A 119 -10.71 -3.15 -8.45
CA LEU A 119 -11.64 -2.56 -9.41
C LEU A 119 -11.65 -1.05 -9.21
N ARG A 120 -11.52 -0.31 -10.30
CA ARG A 120 -11.77 1.11 -10.34
C ARG A 120 -13.20 1.34 -10.78
N VAL A 121 -13.97 2.06 -9.99
CA VAL A 121 -15.40 2.29 -10.22
C VAL A 121 -15.73 3.78 -10.09
N LYS A 122 -16.85 4.20 -10.66
CA LYS A 122 -17.34 5.58 -10.53
C LYS A 122 -18.26 5.67 -9.32
N SER A 123 -17.91 6.49 -8.34
CA SER A 123 -18.71 6.69 -7.14
C SER A 123 -18.46 8.06 -6.52
N ASP A 124 -19.47 8.56 -5.82
CA ASP A 124 -19.39 9.81 -5.04
C ASP A 124 -19.25 9.58 -3.53
N ILE A 125 -19.09 8.31 -3.10
CA ILE A 125 -18.82 7.94 -1.70
C ILE A 125 -17.50 8.57 -1.27
N LYS A 126 -17.48 9.16 -0.08
CA LYS A 126 -16.32 9.89 0.47
C LYS A 126 -15.69 9.19 1.67
N GLU A 127 -16.37 8.20 2.21
CA GLU A 127 -15.91 7.41 3.34
C GLU A 127 -15.08 6.19 2.85
N MET A 128 -14.08 5.83 3.64
CA MET A 128 -13.33 4.60 3.45
C MET A 128 -13.95 3.48 4.29
N HIS A 129 -14.10 2.31 3.69
CA HIS A 129 -14.59 1.12 4.40
C HIS A 129 -13.63 -0.04 4.25
N LEU A 130 -13.33 -0.73 5.35
CA LEU A 130 -12.30 -1.77 5.41
C LEU A 130 -12.84 -3.02 6.12
N ASP A 131 -12.58 -4.19 5.56
CA ASP A 131 -12.53 -5.48 6.23
C ASP A 131 -11.16 -6.09 5.94
N GLN A 132 -10.23 -5.96 6.86
CA GLN A 132 -8.84 -6.42 6.67
C GLN A 132 -8.63 -7.89 7.09
N GLN A 133 -9.70 -8.60 7.45
CA GLN A 133 -9.62 -9.99 7.86
C GLN A 133 -9.39 -10.91 6.65
N ILE A 134 -8.47 -11.85 6.75
CA ILE A 134 -8.28 -12.90 5.75
C ILE A 134 -9.11 -14.13 6.18
N PRO A 135 -9.85 -14.75 5.27
CA PRO A 135 -9.86 -14.60 3.80
C PRO A 135 -10.86 -13.57 3.24
N THR A 136 -11.54 -12.78 4.06
CA THR A 136 -12.67 -11.93 3.66
C THR A 136 -12.27 -10.52 3.24
N LEU A 137 -11.00 -10.28 2.99
CA LEU A 137 -10.43 -8.97 2.64
C LEU A 137 -11.34 -8.16 1.69
N ALA A 138 -11.79 -7.00 2.16
CA ALA A 138 -12.52 -6.02 1.36
C ALA A 138 -12.08 -4.61 1.76
N TYR A 139 -11.92 -3.74 0.78
CA TYR A 139 -11.70 -2.31 1.02
C TYR A 139 -12.36 -1.47 -0.07
N ILE A 140 -12.91 -0.36 0.34
CA ILE A 140 -13.59 0.63 -0.47
C ILE A 140 -12.87 1.94 -0.17
N VAL A 141 -12.08 2.43 -1.13
CA VAL A 141 -11.20 3.59 -0.93
C VAL A 141 -11.59 4.70 -1.89
N PRO A 142 -12.18 5.80 -1.39
CA PRO A 142 -12.52 6.95 -2.21
C PRO A 142 -11.26 7.63 -2.75
N ARG A 143 -11.37 8.21 -3.94
CA ARG A 143 -10.37 9.08 -4.55
C ARG A 143 -11.03 10.34 -5.12
N SER A 144 -10.24 11.25 -5.68
CA SER A 144 -10.74 12.53 -6.17
C SER A 144 -11.84 12.39 -7.24
N ASN A 145 -11.71 11.40 -8.15
CA ASN A 145 -12.58 11.28 -9.33
C ASN A 145 -13.21 9.89 -9.51
N ASP A 146 -12.84 8.93 -8.69
CA ASP A 146 -13.29 7.54 -8.75
C ASP A 146 -13.10 6.87 -7.39
N MET A 147 -13.31 5.59 -7.33
CA MET A 147 -13.16 4.80 -6.13
C MET A 147 -12.46 3.47 -6.46
N ILE A 148 -11.68 2.97 -5.53
CA ILE A 148 -11.05 1.65 -5.62
C ILE A 148 -11.79 0.67 -4.73
N LEU A 149 -12.23 -0.42 -5.32
CA LEU A 149 -12.73 -1.59 -4.62
C LEU A 149 -11.65 -2.68 -4.62
N GLY A 150 -11.42 -3.28 -3.48
CA GLY A 150 -10.48 -4.39 -3.36
C GLY A 150 -10.91 -5.32 -2.22
N GLY A 151 -10.29 -6.46 -2.00
CA GLY A 151 -9.24 -6.93 -2.89
C GLY A 151 -8.93 -8.39 -2.66
N VAL A 152 -7.93 -8.83 -3.38
CA VAL A 152 -7.38 -10.16 -3.20
C VAL A 152 -5.92 -10.11 -2.77
N ALA A 153 -5.44 -11.18 -2.12
CA ALA A 153 -4.06 -11.33 -1.69
C ALA A 153 -3.63 -12.78 -1.94
N GLN A 154 -3.04 -13.02 -3.11
CA GLN A 154 -2.65 -14.37 -3.57
C GLN A 154 -1.12 -14.50 -3.50
N LYS A 155 -0.65 -15.18 -2.47
CA LYS A 155 0.78 -15.42 -2.24
C LYS A 155 1.36 -16.29 -3.35
N ASP A 156 2.61 -16.02 -3.75
CA ASP A 156 3.38 -16.75 -4.77
C ASP A 156 2.74 -16.77 -6.18
N ASN A 157 1.77 -15.89 -6.43
CA ASN A 157 1.14 -15.74 -7.74
C ASN A 157 1.78 -14.57 -8.52
N TRP A 158 2.41 -14.89 -9.67
CA TRP A 158 3.08 -13.94 -10.56
C TRP A 158 2.20 -13.45 -11.72
N ASP A 159 0.95 -13.92 -11.82
CA ASP A 159 0.05 -13.51 -12.89
C ASP A 159 -0.37 -12.04 -12.73
N ILE A 160 -0.11 -11.24 -13.77
CA ILE A 160 -0.48 -9.82 -13.83
C ILE A 160 -1.75 -9.57 -14.65
N SER A 161 -2.40 -10.63 -15.13
CA SER A 161 -3.68 -10.52 -15.83
C SER A 161 -4.83 -10.40 -14.83
N SER A 162 -5.83 -9.58 -15.14
CA SER A 162 -7.09 -9.59 -14.40
C SER A 162 -7.91 -10.86 -14.73
N ASN A 163 -8.73 -11.29 -13.80
CA ASN A 163 -9.68 -12.37 -14.03
C ASN A 163 -11.06 -12.04 -13.42
N SER A 164 -12.11 -12.61 -14.01
CA SER A 164 -13.49 -12.33 -13.62
C SER A 164 -13.86 -12.89 -12.25
N GLU A 165 -13.26 -14.01 -11.83
CA GLU A 165 -13.55 -14.62 -10.52
C GLU A 165 -13.11 -13.70 -9.38
N ASP A 166 -11.93 -13.08 -9.50
CA ASP A 166 -11.46 -12.08 -8.54
C ASP A 166 -12.33 -10.82 -8.57
N SER A 167 -12.78 -10.38 -9.76
CA SER A 167 -13.66 -9.21 -9.90
C SER A 167 -15.02 -9.45 -9.25
N GLU A 168 -15.63 -10.60 -9.49
CA GLU A 168 -16.90 -11.02 -8.86
C GLU A 168 -16.75 -11.14 -7.34
N TYR A 169 -15.63 -11.71 -6.89
CA TYR A 169 -15.33 -11.82 -5.46
C TYR A 169 -15.23 -10.44 -4.79
N ILE A 170 -14.49 -9.50 -5.40
CA ILE A 170 -14.31 -8.13 -4.89
C ILE A 170 -15.66 -7.41 -4.81
N LEU A 171 -16.45 -7.43 -5.89
CA LEU A 171 -17.78 -6.81 -5.91
C LEU A 171 -18.67 -7.39 -4.82
N LYS A 172 -18.74 -8.71 -4.70
CA LYS A 172 -19.50 -9.38 -3.67
C LYS A 172 -19.09 -8.93 -2.28
N LYS A 173 -17.78 -8.90 -1.97
CA LYS A 173 -17.29 -8.53 -0.64
C LYS A 173 -17.51 -7.05 -0.32
N CYS A 174 -17.31 -6.17 -1.25
CA CYS A 174 -17.61 -4.75 -1.06
C CYS A 174 -19.12 -4.50 -0.92
N SER A 175 -19.97 -5.25 -1.64
CA SER A 175 -21.43 -5.14 -1.52
C SER A 175 -21.99 -5.72 -0.22
N GLU A 176 -21.26 -6.61 0.47
CA GLU A 176 -21.63 -7.03 1.83
C GLU A 176 -21.54 -5.86 2.83
N ILE A 177 -20.67 -4.88 2.55
CA ILE A 177 -20.49 -3.64 3.34
C ILE A 177 -21.46 -2.55 2.85
N LEU A 178 -21.45 -2.27 1.55
CA LEU A 178 -22.28 -1.25 0.90
C LEU A 178 -23.08 -1.89 -0.24
N PRO A 179 -24.35 -2.24 -0.01
CA PRO A 179 -25.19 -2.97 -0.99
C PRO A 179 -25.33 -2.27 -2.35
N ASP A 180 -25.28 -0.95 -2.39
CA ASP A 180 -25.40 -0.16 -3.62
C ASP A 180 -24.25 -0.39 -4.62
N LEU A 181 -23.16 -1.06 -4.18
CA LEU A 181 -22.05 -1.42 -5.04
C LEU A 181 -22.29 -2.67 -5.90
N ALA A 182 -23.38 -3.41 -5.68
CA ALA A 182 -23.63 -4.67 -6.38
C ALA A 182 -23.74 -4.51 -7.92
N ASP A 183 -24.29 -3.39 -8.37
CA ASP A 183 -24.53 -3.10 -9.80
C ASP A 183 -23.65 -1.92 -10.29
N ILE A 184 -22.57 -1.61 -9.60
CA ILE A 184 -21.72 -0.47 -9.94
C ILE A 184 -20.95 -0.69 -11.26
N GLU A 185 -20.84 0.36 -12.06
CA GLU A 185 -20.04 0.32 -13.30
C GLU A 185 -18.54 0.23 -13.01
N ILE A 186 -17.91 -0.84 -13.49
CA ILE A 186 -16.45 -1.02 -13.43
C ILE A 186 -15.83 -0.23 -14.58
N ILE A 187 -14.97 0.73 -14.25
CA ILE A 187 -14.20 1.52 -15.20
C ILE A 187 -12.97 0.74 -15.68
N GLU A 188 -12.30 0.03 -14.73
CA GLU A 188 -11.05 -0.64 -15.01
C GLU A 188 -10.74 -1.71 -13.96
N GLU A 189 -10.15 -2.81 -14.39
CA GLU A 189 -9.57 -3.84 -13.53
C GLU A 189 -8.05 -3.66 -13.49
N LEU A 190 -7.48 -3.60 -12.31
CA LEU A 190 -6.04 -3.37 -12.11
C LEU A 190 -5.44 -4.51 -11.31
N VAL A 191 -4.29 -5.01 -11.76
CA VAL A 191 -3.53 -6.04 -11.07
C VAL A 191 -2.15 -5.52 -10.71
N GLY A 192 -1.70 -5.83 -9.50
CA GLY A 192 -0.36 -5.50 -9.03
C GLY A 192 0.24 -6.62 -8.19
N LEU A 193 1.56 -6.66 -8.14
CA LEU A 193 2.32 -7.60 -7.33
C LEU A 193 2.96 -6.85 -6.16
N ARG A 194 2.51 -7.16 -4.94
CA ARG A 194 3.10 -6.59 -3.73
C ARG A 194 4.37 -7.36 -3.40
N PRO A 195 5.47 -6.67 -3.05
CA PRO A 195 6.75 -7.32 -2.71
C PRO A 195 6.72 -7.89 -1.29
N GLY A 196 6.32 -9.16 -1.16
CA GLY A 196 6.33 -9.88 0.10
C GLY A 196 7.73 -10.40 0.45
N ARG A 197 8.00 -10.50 1.75
CA ARG A 197 9.15 -11.18 2.36
C ARG A 197 8.75 -11.69 3.74
N THR A 198 9.46 -12.63 4.30
CA THR A 198 9.20 -13.15 5.66
C THR A 198 9.33 -12.08 6.74
N SER A 199 10.25 -11.14 6.54
CA SER A 199 10.37 -9.89 7.31
C SER A 199 10.87 -8.77 6.40
N VAL A 200 10.52 -7.53 6.69
CA VAL A 200 11.09 -6.38 5.98
C VAL A 200 12.60 -6.41 6.08
N ARG A 201 13.30 -6.23 4.97
CA ARG A 201 14.74 -6.02 4.97
C ARG A 201 15.04 -4.53 5.00
N LEU A 202 15.52 -4.07 6.14
CA LEU A 202 15.94 -2.69 6.40
C LEU A 202 17.28 -2.77 7.14
N ASP A 203 18.36 -2.89 6.38
CA ASP A 203 19.71 -3.08 6.89
C ASP A 203 20.77 -2.50 5.95
N LYS A 204 22.03 -2.52 6.38
CA LYS A 204 23.21 -2.05 5.65
C LYS A 204 24.19 -3.19 5.45
N GLU A 205 24.67 -3.35 4.24
CA GLU A 205 25.81 -4.22 3.94
C GLU A 205 26.86 -3.49 3.09
N ILE A 206 28.05 -4.06 2.97
CA ILE A 206 29.11 -3.52 2.12
C ILE A 206 29.27 -4.43 0.90
N ILE A 207 29.02 -3.90 -0.29
CA ILE A 207 29.25 -4.60 -1.56
C ILE A 207 30.33 -3.87 -2.35
N SER A 208 31.41 -4.59 -2.71
CA SER A 208 32.54 -4.04 -3.45
C SER A 208 33.17 -2.78 -2.80
N GLY A 209 33.16 -2.73 -1.47
CA GLY A 209 33.73 -1.61 -0.69
C GLY A 209 32.78 -0.41 -0.54
N ARG A 210 31.54 -0.48 -1.01
CA ARG A 210 30.55 0.60 -0.94
C ARG A 210 29.35 0.19 -0.10
N PRO A 211 28.80 1.08 0.75
CA PRO A 211 27.56 0.85 1.48
C PRO A 211 26.38 0.64 0.54
N LEU A 212 25.63 -0.44 0.78
CA LEU A 212 24.36 -0.73 0.16
C LEU A 212 23.30 -0.87 1.27
N LEU A 213 22.35 0.05 1.30
CA LEU A 213 21.23 0.03 2.23
C LEU A 213 20.05 -0.67 1.57
N HIS A 214 19.41 -1.55 2.29
CA HIS A 214 18.23 -2.27 1.83
C HIS A 214 16.97 -1.71 2.45
N ASN A 215 15.92 -1.56 1.65
CA ASN A 215 14.60 -1.14 2.09
C ASN A 215 13.54 -1.79 1.19
N TYR A 216 13.21 -3.06 1.43
CA TYR A 216 12.26 -3.82 0.64
C TYR A 216 11.57 -4.95 1.41
N GLY A 217 10.54 -5.56 0.79
CA GLY A 217 9.85 -6.72 1.35
C GLY A 217 8.65 -6.37 2.24
N HIS A 218 8.05 -5.19 2.06
CA HIS A 218 6.98 -4.66 2.90
C HIS A 218 5.59 -5.25 2.63
N GLY A 219 5.44 -6.08 1.58
CA GLY A 219 4.14 -6.64 1.19
C GLY A 219 3.10 -5.53 0.92
N GLY A 220 1.96 -5.60 1.58
CA GLY A 220 0.89 -4.60 1.45
C GLY A 220 1.09 -3.32 2.26
N SER A 221 2.08 -3.27 3.17
CA SER A 221 2.26 -2.16 4.12
C SER A 221 3.29 -1.11 3.69
N GLY A 222 3.84 -1.23 2.46
CA GLY A 222 4.95 -0.39 2.01
C GLY A 222 4.68 1.11 2.03
N VAL A 223 3.47 1.53 1.66
CA VAL A 223 3.07 2.95 1.69
C VAL A 223 2.94 3.45 3.13
N THR A 224 2.27 2.69 3.99
CA THR A 224 2.08 3.02 5.41
C THR A 224 3.41 3.20 6.14
N LEU A 225 4.40 2.35 5.86
CA LEU A 225 5.70 2.36 6.52
C LEU A 225 6.73 3.28 5.84
N SER A 226 6.41 3.87 4.68
CA SER A 226 7.39 4.51 3.79
C SER A 226 8.21 5.63 4.45
N TRP A 227 7.59 6.50 5.22
CA TRP A 227 8.28 7.62 5.90
C TRP A 227 9.17 7.14 7.04
N GLY A 228 8.68 6.25 7.90
CA GLY A 228 9.50 5.68 8.99
C GLY A 228 10.68 4.86 8.46
N CYS A 229 10.47 4.08 7.39
CA CYS A 229 11.56 3.39 6.72
C CYS A 229 12.56 4.36 6.07
N ALA A 230 12.10 5.49 5.52
CA ALA A 230 13.01 6.51 4.97
C ALA A 230 13.88 7.14 6.07
N ASP A 231 13.30 7.47 7.23
CA ASP A 231 14.04 7.97 8.39
C ASP A 231 15.11 6.96 8.84
N SER A 232 14.76 5.69 8.97
CA SER A 232 15.72 4.62 9.33
C SER A 232 16.83 4.45 8.28
N VAL A 233 16.52 4.58 6.98
CA VAL A 233 17.53 4.55 5.92
C VAL A 233 18.51 5.72 6.07
N VAL A 234 18.01 6.92 6.41
CA VAL A 234 18.88 8.10 6.65
C VAL A 234 19.77 7.89 7.88
N GLU A 235 19.26 7.29 8.95
CA GLU A 235 20.06 6.92 10.13
C GLU A 235 21.18 5.97 9.76
N LEU A 236 20.87 4.85 9.08
CA LEU A 236 21.86 3.88 8.61
C LEU A 236 22.90 4.48 7.62
N ALA A 237 22.52 5.48 6.86
CA ALA A 237 23.44 6.17 5.96
C ALA A 237 24.51 7.01 6.69
N ASN A 238 24.21 7.45 7.91
CA ASN A 238 25.08 8.28 8.74
C ASN A 238 25.96 7.48 9.72
N GLU A 239 25.75 6.18 9.84
CA GLU A 239 26.61 5.23 10.58
C GLU A 239 27.85 4.82 9.73
#